data_adf7f3d96451b5370925a3c4d3ca0f44
#
_entry.id   adf7f3d96451b5370925a3c4d3ca0f44
#
_cell.length_a   1.000
_cell.length_b   1.000
_cell.length_c   1.000
_cell.angle_alpha   90.00
_cell.angle_beta   90.00
_cell.angle_gamma   90.00
#
_symmetry.space_group_name_H-M   'P 1'
#
loop_
_entity.id
_entity.type
_entity.pdbx_description
1 polymer ?
#
loop_
_entity_poly.entity_id
_entity_poly.type
_entity_poly.pdbx_seq_one_letter_code
_entity_poly.pdbx_strand_id
1 'polypeptide(L)'
;MSDTEKSAQARPNESAEPSFRYNAKLAQGIEEKWQKIWDDEGTFWAANVNGDLKDGKGHNAEGRPSYFAMDMFPYPSGKGLHVGHPLGYLATDVVSRYHRMKGENVLHAMGYDAFGLPAEQYAVQTGQHPRITTEQNIANMRRQLHRMGLSFDNRRSFAT
;
A
#
# COMPACT_ATOMS: atom_id res chain seq x y z
N MET A 1 -3.58 -72.36 6.70
CA MET A 1 -3.03 -71.63 5.57
C MET A 1 -4.18 -71.02 4.82
N SER A 2 -4.47 -69.81 5.06
CA SER A 2 -5.22 -68.90 4.16
C SER A 2 -5.00 -67.47 4.63
N ASP A 3 -4.13 -66.78 3.90
CA ASP A 3 -3.81 -65.38 4.09
C ASP A 3 -5.01 -64.56 3.63
N THR A 4 -5.55 -63.78 4.53
CA THR A 4 -6.58 -62.77 4.21
C THR A 4 -5.88 -61.46 4.03
N GLU A 5 -5.56 -61.08 2.78
CA GLU A 5 -5.15 -59.74 2.38
C GLU A 5 -6.28 -58.77 2.70
N LYS A 6 -6.05 -57.91 3.69
CA LYS A 6 -6.86 -56.71 3.90
C LYS A 6 -6.44 -55.66 2.88
N SER A 7 -7.23 -55.49 1.85
CA SER A 7 -7.13 -54.33 0.94
C SER A 7 -7.34 -53.04 1.73
N ALA A 8 -6.28 -52.27 1.87
CA ALA A 8 -6.36 -50.93 2.41
C ALA A 8 -7.13 -50.06 1.39
N GLN A 9 -8.39 -49.78 1.68
CA GLN A 9 -9.15 -48.75 0.98
C GLN A 9 -8.48 -47.42 1.22
N ALA A 10 -7.96 -46.80 0.15
CA ALA A 10 -7.47 -45.46 0.14
C ALA A 10 -8.59 -44.50 0.58
N ARG A 11 -8.35 -43.72 1.62
CA ARG A 11 -9.27 -42.68 2.06
C ARG A 11 -9.42 -41.67 0.92
N PRO A 12 -10.63 -41.17 0.65
CA PRO A 12 -10.80 -40.11 -0.35
C PRO A 12 -9.99 -38.86 0.05
N ASN A 13 -9.34 -38.26 -0.93
CA ASN A 13 -8.46 -37.13 -0.81
C ASN A 13 -9.21 -35.93 -0.18
N GLU A 14 -9.00 -35.68 1.10
CA GLU A 14 -9.63 -34.63 1.92
C GLU A 14 -8.96 -33.27 1.72
N SER A 15 -8.73 -32.79 0.51
CA SER A 15 -8.09 -31.48 0.37
C SER A 15 -8.46 -30.62 -0.85
N ALA A 16 -9.60 -30.81 -1.45
CA ALA A 16 -10.14 -29.80 -2.34
C ALA A 16 -11.03 -28.85 -1.51
N GLU A 17 -10.47 -27.76 -0.97
CA GLU A 17 -11.30 -26.69 -0.41
C GLU A 17 -12.34 -26.27 -1.48
N PRO A 18 -13.61 -26.07 -1.10
CA PRO A 18 -14.63 -25.61 -2.04
C PRO A 18 -14.16 -24.35 -2.75
N SER A 19 -14.27 -24.31 -4.08
CA SER A 19 -13.78 -23.22 -4.92
C SER A 19 -14.39 -21.83 -4.62
N PHE A 20 -15.50 -21.82 -3.89
CA PHE A 20 -16.20 -20.60 -3.44
C PHE A 20 -15.77 -20.11 -2.05
N ARG A 21 -14.91 -20.85 -1.33
CA ARG A 21 -14.45 -20.44 -0.01
C ARG A 21 -13.40 -19.35 -0.12
N TYR A 22 -13.64 -18.23 0.56
CA TYR A 22 -12.68 -17.15 0.67
C TYR A 22 -11.43 -17.61 1.43
N ASN A 23 -10.28 -17.51 0.80
CA ASN A 23 -8.99 -17.87 1.37
C ASN A 23 -7.91 -16.85 0.98
N ALA A 24 -6.73 -16.96 1.59
CA ALA A 24 -5.64 -16.00 1.40
C ALA A 24 -5.20 -15.86 -0.08
N LYS A 25 -5.19 -16.94 -0.85
CA LYS A 25 -4.80 -16.91 -2.27
C LYS A 25 -5.83 -16.17 -3.12
N LEU A 26 -7.12 -16.41 -2.86
CA LEU A 26 -8.21 -15.69 -3.54
C LEU A 26 -8.18 -14.20 -3.17
N ALA A 27 -8.01 -13.88 -1.87
CA ALA A 27 -7.87 -12.53 -1.37
C ALA A 27 -6.74 -11.79 -2.09
N GLN A 28 -5.55 -12.40 -2.12
CA GLN A 28 -4.38 -11.82 -2.78
C GLN A 28 -4.64 -11.52 -4.27
N GLY A 29 -5.24 -12.45 -5.00
CA GLY A 29 -5.55 -12.22 -6.41
C GLY A 29 -6.55 -11.10 -6.64
N ILE A 30 -7.54 -10.93 -5.74
CA ILE A 30 -8.50 -9.83 -5.80
C ILE A 30 -7.80 -8.50 -5.52
N GLU A 31 -6.98 -8.44 -4.47
CA GLU A 31 -6.25 -7.24 -4.06
C GLU A 31 -5.30 -6.76 -5.17
N GLU A 32 -4.47 -7.65 -5.72
CA GLU A 32 -3.53 -7.33 -6.81
C GLU A 32 -4.26 -6.82 -8.06
N LYS A 33 -5.38 -7.45 -8.41
CA LYS A 33 -6.21 -6.99 -9.53
C LYS A 33 -6.70 -5.56 -9.33
N TRP A 34 -7.26 -5.26 -8.16
CA TRP A 34 -7.83 -3.95 -7.90
C TRP A 34 -6.78 -2.88 -7.71
N GLN A 35 -5.65 -3.18 -7.08
CA GLN A 35 -4.51 -2.25 -6.97
C GLN A 35 -4.03 -1.83 -8.36
N LYS A 36 -3.89 -2.79 -9.28
CA LYS A 36 -3.52 -2.48 -10.66
C LYS A 36 -4.55 -1.59 -11.35
N ILE A 37 -5.85 -1.85 -11.20
CA ILE A 37 -6.91 -1.03 -11.78
C ILE A 37 -6.85 0.40 -11.22
N TRP A 38 -6.69 0.55 -9.90
CA TRP A 38 -6.58 1.87 -9.26
C TRP A 38 -5.38 2.67 -9.74
N ASP A 39 -4.24 2.01 -9.97
CA ASP A 39 -3.06 2.68 -10.53
C ASP A 39 -3.27 3.09 -11.99
N ASP A 40 -3.81 2.19 -12.82
CA ASP A 40 -4.05 2.42 -14.24
C ASP A 40 -5.07 3.55 -14.47
N GLU A 41 -6.10 3.62 -13.63
CA GLU A 41 -7.16 4.63 -13.70
C GLU A 41 -6.83 5.92 -12.92
N GLY A 42 -5.80 5.90 -12.07
CA GLY A 42 -5.50 7.02 -11.17
C GLY A 42 -6.61 7.28 -10.17
N THR A 43 -7.28 6.24 -9.68
CA THR A 43 -8.50 6.32 -8.86
C THR A 43 -8.35 7.22 -7.64
N PHE A 44 -7.15 7.31 -7.06
CA PHE A 44 -6.87 8.09 -5.85
C PHE A 44 -6.17 9.42 -6.13
N TRP A 45 -6.08 9.83 -7.38
CA TRP A 45 -5.45 11.09 -7.74
C TRP A 45 -6.30 12.28 -7.32
N ALA A 46 -5.65 13.26 -6.69
CA ALA A 46 -6.24 14.56 -6.43
C ALA A 46 -5.94 15.51 -7.60
N ALA A 47 -6.96 16.20 -8.11
CA ALA A 47 -6.77 17.18 -9.17
C ALA A 47 -6.35 18.53 -8.60
N ASN A 48 -5.40 19.21 -9.26
CA ASN A 48 -5.14 20.63 -9.05
C ASN A 48 -6.07 21.46 -9.92
N VAL A 49 -6.31 22.69 -9.48
CA VAL A 49 -7.02 23.69 -10.32
C VAL A 49 -6.16 24.07 -11.54
N ASN A 50 -4.85 24.14 -11.36
CA ASN A 50 -3.88 24.53 -12.38
C ASN A 50 -2.60 23.69 -12.31
N GLY A 51 -1.80 23.71 -13.38
CA GLY A 51 -0.48 23.06 -13.45
C GLY A 51 -0.53 21.60 -13.92
N ASP A 52 0.60 20.92 -13.82
CA ASP A 52 0.82 19.57 -14.40
C ASP A 52 -0.06 18.47 -13.78
N LEU A 53 -0.57 18.70 -12.58
CA LEU A 53 -1.47 17.78 -11.89
C LEU A 53 -2.92 18.26 -11.92
N LYS A 54 -3.27 19.10 -12.90
CA LYS A 54 -4.60 19.68 -13.07
C LYS A 54 -5.66 18.60 -13.27
N ASP A 55 -5.40 17.66 -14.16
CA ASP A 55 -6.36 16.63 -14.53
C ASP A 55 -5.76 15.25 -14.24
N GLY A 56 -6.43 14.47 -13.42
CA GLY A 56 -6.12 13.06 -13.26
C GLY A 56 -7.21 12.21 -13.89
N LYS A 57 -7.00 11.65 -15.06
CA LYS A 57 -7.86 10.60 -15.69
C LYS A 57 -9.36 10.70 -15.34
N GLY A 58 -9.98 11.84 -15.59
CA GLY A 58 -11.40 12.10 -15.29
C GLY A 58 -11.67 12.75 -13.92
N HIS A 59 -10.64 12.99 -13.12
CA HIS A 59 -10.76 13.77 -11.89
C HIS A 59 -10.49 15.23 -12.19
N ASN A 60 -11.40 16.13 -11.80
CA ASN A 60 -11.21 17.56 -11.83
C ASN A 60 -11.46 18.16 -10.44
N ALA A 61 -10.90 19.33 -10.19
CA ALA A 61 -11.12 20.06 -8.95
C ALA A 61 -12.32 21.01 -9.02
N GLU A 62 -12.87 21.25 -10.20
CA GLU A 62 -13.89 22.27 -10.43
C GLU A 62 -15.21 21.89 -9.77
N GLY A 63 -15.73 22.80 -8.97
CA GLY A 63 -17.00 22.61 -8.26
C GLY A 63 -16.97 21.58 -7.13
N ARG A 64 -15.81 21.01 -6.81
CA ARG A 64 -15.67 20.00 -5.75
C ARG A 64 -14.98 20.59 -4.53
N PRO A 65 -15.56 20.44 -3.33
CA PRO A 65 -14.88 20.80 -2.10
C PRO A 65 -13.55 20.05 -1.98
N SER A 66 -12.51 20.74 -1.52
CA SER A 66 -11.20 20.13 -1.29
C SER A 66 -11.10 19.57 0.13
N TYR A 67 -10.58 18.37 0.25
CA TYR A 67 -10.25 17.75 1.53
C TYR A 67 -8.79 17.30 1.54
N PHE A 68 -8.05 17.65 2.57
CA PHE A 68 -6.67 17.22 2.77
C PHE A 68 -6.58 16.25 3.94
N ALA A 69 -6.16 15.01 3.65
CA ALA A 69 -5.89 13.99 4.64
C ALA A 69 -4.39 13.82 4.82
N MET A 70 -3.93 13.94 6.04
CA MET A 70 -2.52 13.79 6.42
C MET A 70 -2.38 12.89 7.63
N ASP A 71 -1.33 12.10 7.65
CA ASP A 71 -0.91 11.30 8.80
C ASP A 71 0.58 11.53 9.06
N MET A 72 1.07 11.04 10.18
CA MET A 72 2.50 11.07 10.46
C MET A 72 3.24 10.19 9.45
N PHE A 73 4.14 10.81 8.69
CA PHE A 73 4.94 10.07 7.72
C PHE A 73 6.08 9.30 8.40
N PRO A 74 6.44 8.12 7.89
CA PRO A 74 7.42 7.25 8.52
C PRO A 74 8.83 7.80 8.33
N TYR A 75 9.68 7.50 9.31
CA TYR A 75 11.12 7.65 9.17
C TYR A 75 11.68 6.43 8.39
N PRO A 76 12.38 6.60 7.26
CA PRO A 76 12.85 5.49 6.43
C PRO A 76 14.12 4.86 7.01
N SER A 77 14.07 4.49 8.29
CA SER A 77 15.12 3.74 8.99
C SER A 77 14.74 2.27 9.06
N GLY A 78 15.71 1.39 8.80
CA GLY A 78 15.51 -0.05 8.91
C GLY A 78 14.79 -0.70 7.72
N LYS A 79 14.29 -1.92 7.94
CA LYS A 79 13.83 -2.81 6.85
C LYS A 79 12.40 -2.54 6.35
N GLY A 80 11.76 -1.47 6.78
CA GLY A 80 10.41 -1.13 6.36
C GLY A 80 9.49 -0.70 7.49
N LEU A 81 8.19 -0.77 7.25
CA LEU A 81 7.16 -0.40 8.21
C LEU A 81 7.07 -1.42 9.36
N HIS A 82 6.83 -0.94 10.57
CA HIS A 82 6.45 -1.78 11.70
C HIS A 82 4.92 -1.78 11.89
N VAL A 83 4.40 -2.71 12.69
CA VAL A 83 2.95 -2.91 12.88
C VAL A 83 2.18 -1.69 13.42
N GLY A 84 2.86 -0.74 14.05
CA GLY A 84 2.24 0.51 14.51
C GLY A 84 1.89 1.49 13.37
N HIS A 85 2.61 1.46 12.27
CA HIS A 85 2.35 2.34 11.13
C HIS A 85 0.96 2.11 10.51
N PRO A 86 0.54 0.87 10.19
CA PRO A 86 -0.79 0.63 9.64
C PRO A 86 -1.94 1.12 10.49
N LEU A 87 -1.78 1.21 11.80
CA LEU A 87 -2.85 1.65 12.70
C LEU A 87 -3.34 3.06 12.36
N GLY A 88 -2.43 4.02 12.21
CA GLY A 88 -2.76 5.38 11.80
C GLY A 88 -3.19 5.43 10.33
N TYR A 89 -2.39 4.83 9.46
CA TYR A 89 -2.60 4.92 8.00
C TYR A 89 -3.93 4.32 7.53
N LEU A 90 -4.39 3.23 8.15
CA LEU A 90 -5.71 2.67 7.85
C LEU A 90 -6.84 3.59 8.30
N ALA A 91 -6.70 4.27 9.44
CA ALA A 91 -7.71 5.20 9.92
C ALA A 91 -7.85 6.41 8.98
N THR A 92 -6.75 7.03 8.59
CA THR A 92 -6.74 8.15 7.64
C THR A 92 -7.19 7.73 6.24
N ASP A 93 -6.89 6.50 5.82
CA ASP A 93 -7.35 5.96 4.55
C ASP A 93 -8.87 5.78 4.51
N VAL A 94 -9.46 5.25 5.57
CA VAL A 94 -10.93 5.13 5.69
C VAL A 94 -11.60 6.51 5.58
N VAL A 95 -11.09 7.50 6.30
CA VAL A 95 -11.60 8.87 6.23
C VAL A 95 -11.44 9.46 4.83
N SER A 96 -10.29 9.26 4.19
CA SER A 96 -10.02 9.71 2.81
C SER A 96 -11.00 9.10 1.80
N ARG A 97 -11.26 7.81 1.91
CA ARG A 97 -12.25 7.11 1.06
C ARG A 97 -13.67 7.62 1.28
N TYR A 98 -14.04 7.87 2.53
CA TYR A 98 -15.34 8.44 2.87
C TYR A 98 -15.54 9.81 2.20
N HIS A 99 -14.56 10.71 2.29
CA HIS A 99 -14.63 12.02 1.65
C HIS A 99 -14.68 11.93 0.12
N ARG A 100 -13.94 10.99 -0.50
CA ARG A 100 -14.07 10.72 -1.94
C ARG A 100 -15.47 10.25 -2.33
N MET A 101 -16.07 9.36 -1.52
CA MET A 101 -17.45 8.88 -1.75
C MET A 101 -18.48 10.00 -1.64
N LYS A 102 -18.20 11.06 -0.87
CA LYS A 102 -19.00 12.28 -0.82
C LYS A 102 -18.83 13.19 -2.03
N GLY A 103 -17.93 12.86 -2.95
CA GLY A 103 -17.66 13.65 -4.13
C GLY A 103 -16.61 14.75 -3.94
N GLU A 104 -15.91 14.78 -2.84
CA GLU A 104 -14.86 15.75 -2.57
C GLU A 104 -13.57 15.44 -3.35
N ASN A 105 -12.79 16.47 -3.67
CA ASN A 105 -11.45 16.33 -4.24
C ASN A 105 -10.45 16.11 -3.09
N VAL A 106 -10.06 14.86 -2.89
CA VAL A 106 -9.28 14.45 -1.70
C VAL A 106 -7.81 14.34 -2.05
N LEU A 107 -6.99 15.16 -1.42
CA LEU A 107 -5.54 14.98 -1.37
C LEU A 107 -5.18 14.14 -0.16
N HIS A 108 -4.76 12.90 -0.41
CA HIS A 108 -4.19 11.99 0.57
C HIS A 108 -2.78 11.64 0.13
N ALA A 109 -1.78 12.26 0.73
CA ALA A 109 -0.38 12.13 0.38
C ALA A 109 0.41 11.39 1.46
N MET A 110 1.50 10.73 1.06
CA MET A 110 2.49 10.12 1.95
C MET A 110 3.84 10.77 1.73
N GLY A 111 4.51 11.09 2.83
CA GLY A 111 5.89 11.56 2.84
C GLY A 111 6.82 10.59 3.56
N TYR A 112 8.11 10.95 3.59
CA TYR A 112 9.14 10.22 4.30
C TYR A 112 10.06 11.21 5.00
N ASP A 113 10.27 11.04 6.30
CA ASP A 113 11.23 11.82 7.07
C ASP A 113 12.64 11.30 6.77
N ALA A 114 13.27 11.90 5.75
CA ALA A 114 14.49 11.36 5.15
C ALA A 114 15.78 11.84 5.83
N PHE A 115 15.72 12.83 6.70
CA PHE A 115 16.85 13.33 7.45
C PHE A 115 16.85 12.83 8.89
N GLY A 116 18.02 12.42 9.38
CA GLY A 116 18.15 12.07 10.78
C GLY A 116 19.39 11.24 11.09
N LEU A 117 19.74 11.26 12.37
CA LEU A 117 20.93 10.62 12.93
C LEU A 117 21.09 9.12 12.59
N PRO A 118 20.02 8.29 12.56
CA PRO A 118 20.18 6.89 12.20
C PRO A 118 20.69 6.65 10.78
N ALA A 119 20.25 7.45 9.80
CA ALA A 119 20.75 7.34 8.43
C ALA A 119 22.22 7.77 8.32
N GLU A 120 22.58 8.82 9.04
CA GLU A 120 23.95 9.34 9.08
C GLU A 120 24.89 8.37 9.80
N GLN A 121 24.49 7.83 10.96
CA GLN A 121 25.29 6.83 11.68
C GLN A 121 25.51 5.56 10.85
N TYR A 122 24.48 5.10 10.14
CA TYR A 122 24.63 3.96 9.25
C TYR A 122 25.60 4.26 8.10
N ALA A 123 25.57 5.46 7.55
CA ALA A 123 26.50 5.91 6.52
C ALA A 123 27.96 5.91 7.03
N VAL A 124 28.18 6.42 8.25
CA VAL A 124 29.52 6.40 8.87
C VAL A 124 30.02 4.96 9.07
N GLN A 125 29.16 4.07 9.55
CA GLN A 125 29.50 2.67 9.80
C GLN A 125 29.81 1.88 8.53
N THR A 126 29.10 2.17 7.44
CA THR A 126 29.17 1.39 6.19
C THR A 126 30.02 2.05 5.10
N GLY A 127 30.42 3.30 5.29
CA GLY A 127 31.11 4.09 4.27
C GLY A 127 30.23 4.43 3.04
N GLN A 128 28.91 4.24 3.11
CA GLN A 128 27.97 4.57 2.04
C GLN A 128 27.34 5.96 2.26
N HIS A 129 27.04 6.64 1.15
CA HIS A 129 26.32 7.90 1.24
C HIS A 129 24.91 7.66 1.81
N PRO A 130 24.42 8.47 2.78
CA PRO A 130 23.12 8.27 3.44
C PRO A 130 21.96 8.14 2.47
N ARG A 131 21.98 8.91 1.40
CA ARG A 131 20.96 8.93 0.36
C ARG A 131 20.67 7.53 -0.22
N ILE A 132 21.69 6.72 -0.45
CA ILE A 132 21.53 5.39 -1.08
C ILE A 132 20.64 4.51 -0.22
N THR A 133 20.94 4.38 1.05
CA THR A 133 20.14 3.58 1.99
C THR A 133 18.74 4.16 2.19
N THR A 134 18.64 5.49 2.31
CA THR A 134 17.36 6.18 2.49
C THR A 134 16.43 5.93 1.30
N GLU A 135 16.91 6.08 0.07
CA GLU A 135 16.10 5.82 -1.14
C GLU A 135 15.67 4.35 -1.25
N GLN A 136 16.53 3.41 -0.89
CA GLN A 136 16.19 1.98 -0.84
C GLN A 136 15.09 1.69 0.18
N ASN A 137 15.19 2.29 1.36
CA ASN A 137 14.19 2.13 2.41
C ASN A 137 12.85 2.77 2.03
N ILE A 138 12.86 3.95 1.42
CA ILE A 138 11.66 4.60 0.87
C ILE A 138 11.00 3.71 -0.18
N ALA A 139 11.76 3.16 -1.11
CA ALA A 139 11.23 2.26 -2.15
C ALA A 139 10.57 1.02 -1.53
N ASN A 140 11.19 0.44 -0.48
CA ASN A 140 10.61 -0.69 0.24
C ASN A 140 9.33 -0.32 0.98
N MET A 141 9.31 0.80 1.72
CA MET A 141 8.12 1.27 2.43
C MET A 141 6.99 1.59 1.45
N ARG A 142 7.28 2.23 0.33
CA ARG A 142 6.29 2.52 -0.72
C ARG A 142 5.65 1.24 -1.25
N ARG A 143 6.45 0.20 -1.50
CA ARG A 143 5.96 -1.12 -1.91
C ARG A 143 5.04 -1.75 -0.83
N GLN A 144 5.39 -1.63 0.45
CA GLN A 144 4.58 -2.13 1.56
C GLN A 144 3.25 -1.38 1.69
N LEU A 145 3.27 -0.06 1.59
CA LEU A 145 2.06 0.79 1.62
C LEU A 145 1.13 0.46 0.44
N HIS A 146 1.70 0.30 -0.75
CA HIS A 146 0.95 -0.11 -1.94
C HIS A 146 0.31 -1.49 -1.73
N ARG A 147 1.04 -2.46 -1.18
CA ARG A 147 0.52 -3.80 -0.92
C ARG A 147 -0.65 -3.83 0.07
N MET A 148 -0.74 -2.86 0.98
CA MET A 148 -1.89 -2.68 1.87
C MET A 148 -3.10 -2.05 1.17
N GLY A 149 -2.98 -1.63 -0.08
CA GLY A 149 -4.07 -1.04 -0.86
C GLY A 149 -4.49 0.35 -0.39
N LEU A 150 -3.60 1.10 0.27
CA LEU A 150 -3.89 2.44 0.77
C LEU A 150 -4.07 3.45 -0.37
N SER A 151 -4.99 4.38 -0.19
CA SER A 151 -5.45 5.32 -1.22
C SER A 151 -4.61 6.60 -1.30
N PHE A 152 -3.29 6.49 -1.29
CA PHE A 152 -2.39 7.62 -1.45
C PHE A 152 -2.28 8.06 -2.92
N ASP A 153 -2.21 9.38 -3.14
CA ASP A 153 -1.78 9.93 -4.43
C ASP A 153 -0.24 9.90 -4.51
N ASN A 154 0.29 8.83 -5.06
CA ASN A 154 1.74 8.60 -5.15
C ASN A 154 2.50 9.63 -5.99
N ARG A 155 1.82 10.45 -6.81
CA ARG A 155 2.42 11.56 -7.56
C ARG A 155 2.86 12.70 -6.64
N ARG A 156 2.29 12.75 -5.44
CA ARG A 156 2.53 13.79 -4.43
C ARG A 156 3.33 13.29 -3.24
N SER A 157 3.96 12.13 -3.39
CA SER A 157 4.88 11.61 -2.40
C SER A 157 6.14 12.47 -2.33
N PHE A 158 6.60 12.75 -1.13
CA PHE A 158 7.77 13.57 -0.89
C PHE A 158 8.73 12.93 0.11
N ALA A 159 9.97 13.36 0.09
CA ALA A 159 10.98 13.07 1.11
C ALA A 159 11.59 14.40 1.57
N THR A 160 11.74 14.57 2.87
CA THR A 160 12.33 15.77 3.47
C THR A 160 13.83 15.85 3.23
#